data_7f07fc1fad532f9b9759d41c7a0a595c
#
_entry.id   7f07fc1fad532f9b9759d41c7a0a595c
#
_cell.length_a   1.000
_cell.length_b   1.000
_cell.length_c   1.000
_cell.angle_alpha   90.00
_cell.angle_beta   90.00
_cell.angle_gamma   90.00
#
_symmetry.space_group_name_H-M   'P 1'
#
loop_
_entity.id
_entity.type
_entity.pdbx_description
1 polymer ?
#
loop_
_entity_poly.entity_id
_entity_poly.type
_entity_poly.pdbx_seq_one_letter_code
_entity_poly.pdbx_strand_id
1 'polypeptide(L)'
;MPTLADVAKRANVSKMTVSRVINHPEHVTDELKELVFSAMAELDYRPNIAAKALVTNRSQIIKLFILEEIDTTEPYYMNLLMGIAKRIGKAHYSLQLVTNDAFDVGSCDGYIITGVRKKDFDWIDRLEKPVVLFGENFEGYDYVDSDNEYGTAKATQYALERDYQTIIYIGIEVDEPFEISRETGYLSVMKEVDLPSKILRFPNHSTEVERYMTENWADFTDKTCFVCSSDRLALGAVRGIINAGGHLPEEFGVIGFDGVFLDQISSPKLTTIKQDIIRMGEVCGEMLLKKIEEKGASQGYRRFFPELVIRETTN
;
A
#
# COMPACT_ATOMS: atom_id res chain seq x y z
N MET A 1 30.86 8.44 -26.68
CA MET A 1 29.87 7.46 -26.24
C MET A 1 29.31 6.76 -27.47
N PRO A 2 29.18 5.44 -27.49
CA PRO A 2 28.56 4.75 -28.61
C PRO A 2 27.09 5.19 -28.77
N THR A 3 26.62 5.19 -29.98
CA THR A 3 25.28 5.62 -30.37
C THR A 3 24.44 4.44 -30.84
N LEU A 4 23.14 4.62 -30.96
CA LEU A 4 22.23 3.62 -31.55
C LEU A 4 22.65 3.24 -32.99
N ALA A 5 23.30 4.19 -33.72
CA ALA A 5 23.86 3.93 -35.04
C ALA A 5 25.05 2.99 -35.02
N ASP A 6 25.88 3.09 -34.00
CA ASP A 6 27.06 2.22 -33.85
C ASP A 6 26.62 0.79 -33.52
N VAL A 7 25.58 0.63 -32.66
CA VAL A 7 24.96 -0.68 -32.38
C VAL A 7 24.35 -1.29 -33.64
N ALA A 8 23.61 -0.49 -34.43
CA ALA A 8 23.03 -0.92 -35.70
C ALA A 8 24.08 -1.41 -36.68
N LYS A 9 25.18 -0.66 -36.80
CA LYS A 9 26.34 -1.03 -37.63
C LYS A 9 27.03 -2.29 -37.14
N ARG A 10 27.24 -2.44 -35.81
CA ARG A 10 27.89 -3.59 -35.21
C ARG A 10 27.06 -4.87 -35.33
N ALA A 11 25.73 -4.78 -35.14
CA ALA A 11 24.76 -5.87 -35.31
C ALA A 11 24.36 -6.12 -36.77
N ASN A 12 24.86 -5.33 -37.74
CA ASN A 12 24.50 -5.39 -39.14
C ASN A 12 22.98 -5.34 -39.40
N VAL A 13 22.28 -4.45 -38.70
CA VAL A 13 20.84 -4.25 -38.81
C VAL A 13 20.50 -2.76 -38.97
N SER A 14 19.24 -2.44 -39.24
CA SER A 14 18.81 -1.04 -39.31
C SER A 14 18.70 -0.43 -37.89
N LYS A 15 18.86 0.92 -37.81
CA LYS A 15 18.57 1.65 -36.55
C LYS A 15 17.16 1.40 -36.03
N MET A 16 16.20 1.24 -36.93
CA MET A 16 14.80 0.93 -36.60
C MET A 16 14.69 -0.47 -35.98
N THR A 17 15.46 -1.42 -36.47
CA THR A 17 15.52 -2.77 -35.91
C THR A 17 16.09 -2.76 -34.49
N VAL A 18 17.20 -2.06 -34.26
CA VAL A 18 17.78 -1.89 -32.90
C VAL A 18 16.75 -1.24 -31.97
N SER A 19 16.10 -0.15 -32.42
CA SER A 19 15.06 0.52 -31.63
C SER A 19 13.89 -0.41 -31.30
N ARG A 20 13.47 -1.27 -32.25
CA ARG A 20 12.39 -2.24 -32.05
C ARG A 20 12.80 -3.33 -31.05
N VAL A 21 14.02 -3.85 -31.13
CA VAL A 21 14.54 -4.85 -30.17
C VAL A 21 14.56 -4.27 -28.75
N ILE A 22 14.95 -3.02 -28.59
CA ILE A 22 15.05 -2.37 -27.27
C ILE A 22 13.67 -2.04 -26.70
N ASN A 23 12.73 -1.56 -27.54
CA ASN A 23 11.46 -1.00 -27.05
C ASN A 23 10.27 -1.98 -27.16
N HIS A 24 10.35 -2.96 -28.07
CA HIS A 24 9.30 -3.92 -28.38
C HIS A 24 9.88 -5.32 -28.63
N PRO A 25 10.60 -5.88 -27.65
CA PRO A 25 11.27 -7.18 -27.81
C PRO A 25 10.30 -8.32 -28.12
N GLU A 26 9.03 -8.18 -27.71
CA GLU A 26 7.97 -9.13 -27.99
C GLU A 26 7.60 -9.23 -29.48
N HIS A 27 7.97 -8.25 -30.29
CA HIS A 27 7.69 -8.20 -31.73
C HIS A 27 8.89 -8.57 -32.62
N VAL A 28 9.95 -9.18 -32.02
CA VAL A 28 11.15 -9.58 -32.76
C VAL A 28 11.57 -11.00 -32.38
N THR A 29 12.27 -11.68 -33.31
CA THR A 29 12.76 -13.03 -33.08
C THR A 29 13.88 -13.06 -32.06
N ASP A 30 14.06 -14.20 -31.37
CA ASP A 30 15.08 -14.34 -30.33
C ASP A 30 16.49 -14.20 -30.91
N GLU A 31 16.75 -14.70 -32.11
CA GLU A 31 18.03 -14.55 -32.84
C GLU A 31 18.39 -13.06 -33.04
N LEU A 32 17.38 -12.23 -33.39
CA LEU A 32 17.60 -10.81 -33.61
C LEU A 32 17.85 -10.07 -32.28
N LYS A 33 17.18 -10.51 -31.19
CA LYS A 33 17.44 -9.99 -29.84
C LYS A 33 18.88 -10.28 -29.41
N GLU A 34 19.33 -11.53 -29.53
CA GLU A 34 20.69 -11.93 -29.17
C GLU A 34 21.74 -11.13 -29.94
N LEU A 35 21.54 -10.96 -31.24
CA LEU A 35 22.46 -10.20 -32.10
C LEU A 35 22.60 -8.75 -31.65
N VAL A 36 21.47 -8.08 -31.35
CA VAL A 36 21.47 -6.68 -30.94
C VAL A 36 21.99 -6.52 -29.52
N PHE A 37 21.58 -7.39 -28.56
CA PHE A 37 22.06 -7.30 -27.19
C PHE A 37 23.57 -7.61 -27.07
N SER A 38 24.09 -8.56 -27.87
CA SER A 38 25.53 -8.81 -27.95
C SER A 38 26.27 -7.58 -28.45
N ALA A 39 25.80 -6.94 -29.53
CA ALA A 39 26.40 -5.72 -30.03
C ALA A 39 26.34 -4.55 -29.03
N MET A 40 25.26 -4.44 -28.26
CA MET A 40 25.14 -3.44 -27.19
C MET A 40 26.17 -3.71 -26.07
N ALA A 41 26.33 -4.97 -25.66
CA ALA A 41 27.28 -5.36 -24.62
C ALA A 41 28.73 -5.10 -25.04
N GLU A 42 29.10 -5.47 -26.27
CA GLU A 42 30.45 -5.25 -26.83
C GLU A 42 30.81 -3.75 -26.92
N LEU A 43 29.83 -2.91 -27.17
CA LEU A 43 30.02 -1.45 -27.29
C LEU A 43 29.82 -0.71 -25.97
N ASP A 44 29.49 -1.40 -24.87
CA ASP A 44 29.00 -0.78 -23.63
C ASP A 44 27.91 0.31 -23.92
N TYR A 45 27.05 0.00 -24.88
CA TYR A 45 25.97 0.90 -25.23
C TYR A 45 24.80 0.71 -24.26
N ARG A 46 24.41 1.79 -23.62
CA ARG A 46 23.19 1.85 -22.80
C ARG A 46 22.19 2.80 -23.47
N PRO A 47 20.91 2.40 -23.61
CA PRO A 47 19.87 3.29 -24.13
C PRO A 47 19.84 4.59 -23.34
N ASN A 48 19.91 5.71 -24.04
CA ASN A 48 19.86 7.02 -23.41
C ASN A 48 18.39 7.39 -23.11
N ILE A 49 18.00 7.28 -21.84
CA ILE A 49 16.65 7.61 -21.35
C ILE A 49 16.27 9.05 -21.69
N ALA A 50 17.23 9.99 -21.59
CA ALA A 50 17.00 11.39 -21.93
C ALA A 50 16.72 11.61 -23.44
N ALA A 51 17.41 10.87 -24.32
CA ALA A 51 17.13 10.91 -25.74
C ALA A 51 15.76 10.30 -26.08
N LYS A 52 15.37 9.24 -25.38
CA LYS A 52 14.03 8.64 -25.51
C LYS A 52 12.94 9.60 -25.02
N ALA A 53 13.16 10.27 -23.91
CA ALA A 53 12.27 11.29 -23.36
C ALA A 53 11.99 12.41 -24.36
N LEU A 54 13.02 12.89 -25.06
CA LEU A 54 12.88 13.91 -26.09
C LEU A 54 12.03 13.47 -27.31
N VAL A 55 12.19 12.20 -27.72
CA VAL A 55 11.44 11.65 -28.86
C VAL A 55 9.99 11.33 -28.52
N THR A 56 9.73 10.86 -27.31
CA THR A 56 8.40 10.45 -26.85
C THR A 56 7.62 11.57 -26.16
N ASN A 57 8.26 12.70 -25.88
CA ASN A 57 7.75 13.77 -25.00
C ASN A 57 7.29 13.26 -23.64
N ARG A 58 8.00 12.24 -23.09
CA ARG A 58 7.75 11.61 -21.81
C ARG A 58 9.03 11.60 -20.97
N SER A 59 8.92 11.99 -19.70
CA SER A 59 10.06 12.01 -18.78
C SER A 59 10.50 10.62 -18.33
N GLN A 60 9.61 9.63 -18.42
CA GLN A 60 9.75 8.29 -17.86
C GLN A 60 9.99 8.30 -16.35
N ILE A 61 9.45 9.30 -15.68
CA ILE A 61 9.47 9.44 -14.22
C ILE A 61 8.05 9.41 -13.71
N ILE A 62 7.82 8.59 -12.69
CA ILE A 62 6.61 8.60 -11.86
C ILE A 62 7.02 9.14 -10.49
N LYS A 63 6.28 10.12 -9.99
CA LYS A 63 6.48 10.64 -8.64
C LYS A 63 5.54 9.97 -7.66
N LEU A 64 6.07 9.56 -6.52
CA LEU A 64 5.31 9.06 -5.38
C LEU A 64 5.36 10.09 -4.25
N PHE A 65 4.19 10.54 -3.82
CA PHE A 65 4.02 11.37 -2.63
C PHE A 65 3.50 10.51 -1.48
N ILE A 66 4.15 10.61 -0.33
CA ILE A 66 3.67 10.06 0.94
C ILE A 66 3.38 11.26 1.83
N LEU A 67 2.09 11.55 2.06
CA LEU A 67 1.63 12.77 2.73
C LEU A 67 1.47 12.62 4.24
N GLU A 68 1.62 11.42 4.74
CA GLU A 68 1.60 11.14 6.16
C GLU A 68 3.02 10.96 6.72
N GLU A 69 3.14 11.04 8.03
CA GLU A 69 4.41 10.83 8.71
C GLU A 69 4.82 9.36 8.56
N ILE A 70 6.01 9.14 8.00
CA ILE A 70 6.54 7.79 7.78
C ILE A 70 7.20 7.31 9.06
N ASP A 71 6.65 6.25 9.65
CA ASP A 71 7.39 5.48 10.63
C ASP A 71 8.36 4.53 9.91
N THR A 72 9.65 4.80 10.06
CA THR A 72 10.71 4.02 9.40
C THR A 72 10.93 2.66 10.04
N THR A 73 10.27 2.34 11.15
CA THR A 73 10.38 1.04 11.82
C THR A 73 9.47 -0.02 11.21
N GLU A 74 8.48 0.38 10.41
CA GLU A 74 7.54 -0.53 9.74
C GLU A 74 7.75 -0.58 8.23
N PRO A 75 7.77 -1.78 7.62
CA PRO A 75 8.04 -1.93 6.19
C PRO A 75 6.82 -1.65 5.29
N TYR A 76 5.73 -1.07 5.79
CA TYR A 76 4.50 -0.82 5.03
C TYR A 76 4.79 -0.03 3.74
N TYR A 77 5.39 1.15 3.88
CA TYR A 77 5.76 1.97 2.72
C TYR A 77 6.88 1.38 1.89
N MET A 78 7.80 0.63 2.50
CA MET A 78 8.83 -0.09 1.73
C MET A 78 8.20 -1.15 0.82
N ASN A 79 7.21 -1.88 1.31
CA ASN A 79 6.46 -2.87 0.52
C ASN A 79 5.69 -2.19 -0.63
N LEU A 80 5.06 -1.04 -0.37
CA LEU A 80 4.40 -0.24 -1.41
C LEU A 80 5.39 0.22 -2.49
N LEU A 81 6.51 0.81 -2.08
CA LEU A 81 7.60 1.25 -2.97
C LEU A 81 8.11 0.11 -3.85
N MET A 82 8.35 -1.06 -3.25
CA MET A 82 8.82 -2.26 -3.98
C MET A 82 7.82 -2.72 -5.02
N GLY A 83 6.52 -2.76 -4.67
CA GLY A 83 5.46 -3.13 -5.59
C GLY A 83 5.37 -2.18 -6.79
N ILE A 84 5.31 -0.87 -6.53
CA ILE A 84 5.26 0.17 -7.56
C ILE A 84 6.51 0.08 -8.46
N ALA A 85 7.71 0.12 -7.86
CA ALA A 85 8.98 0.13 -8.60
C ALA A 85 9.13 -1.11 -9.50
N LYS A 86 8.75 -2.28 -9.01
CA LYS A 86 8.77 -3.54 -9.77
C LYS A 86 7.88 -3.47 -11.01
N ARG A 87 6.69 -2.87 -10.88
CA ARG A 87 5.74 -2.79 -12.01
C ARG A 87 6.15 -1.74 -13.04
N ILE A 88 6.47 -0.52 -12.58
CA ILE A 88 6.82 0.58 -13.50
C ILE A 88 8.20 0.37 -14.14
N GLY A 89 9.13 -0.28 -13.43
CA GLY A 89 10.46 -0.62 -13.95
C GLY A 89 10.41 -1.52 -15.18
N LYS A 90 9.43 -2.46 -15.26
CA LYS A 90 9.18 -3.27 -16.46
C LYS A 90 8.75 -2.43 -17.68
N ALA A 91 8.18 -1.26 -17.45
CA ALA A 91 7.83 -0.28 -18.48
C ALA A 91 8.91 0.79 -18.67
N HIS A 92 10.09 0.59 -18.09
CA HIS A 92 11.26 1.51 -18.14
C HIS A 92 11.00 2.87 -17.50
N TYR A 93 10.11 2.96 -16.50
CA TYR A 93 9.92 4.14 -15.68
C TYR A 93 10.77 4.09 -14.42
N SER A 94 11.24 5.25 -13.99
CA SER A 94 11.88 5.45 -12.69
C SER A 94 10.88 5.96 -11.68
N LEU A 95 10.99 5.51 -10.41
CA LEU A 95 10.21 6.04 -9.29
C LEU A 95 11.01 7.13 -8.59
N GLN A 96 10.42 8.30 -8.43
CA GLN A 96 10.96 9.40 -7.64
C GLN A 96 10.06 9.59 -6.39
N LEU A 97 10.65 9.36 -5.21
CA LEU A 97 9.98 9.69 -3.95
C LEU A 97 10.08 11.20 -3.72
N VAL A 98 8.94 11.81 -3.41
CA VAL A 98 8.84 13.24 -3.10
C VAL A 98 8.34 13.37 -1.67
N THR A 99 9.11 14.10 -0.85
CA THR A 99 8.74 14.45 0.52
C THR A 99 8.13 15.85 0.56
N ASN A 100 7.43 16.17 1.64
CA ASN A 100 6.53 17.32 1.80
C ASN A 100 7.07 18.70 1.35
N ASP A 101 8.37 18.89 1.22
CA ASP A 101 8.97 20.20 0.92
C ASP A 101 9.43 20.38 -0.53
N ALA A 102 9.17 19.38 -1.40
CA ALA A 102 9.79 19.34 -2.74
C ALA A 102 8.78 19.17 -3.89
N PHE A 103 7.64 19.89 -3.85
CA PHE A 103 6.59 19.78 -4.88
C PHE A 103 7.03 20.12 -6.32
N ASP A 104 8.13 20.87 -6.48
CA ASP A 104 8.55 21.44 -7.78
C ASP A 104 9.86 20.84 -8.35
N VAL A 105 10.10 19.55 -8.14
CA VAL A 105 11.32 18.90 -8.63
C VAL A 105 11.08 18.23 -9.99
N GLY A 106 11.25 19.01 -11.06
CA GLY A 106 11.35 18.49 -12.44
C GLY A 106 10.06 17.88 -13.01
N SER A 107 10.11 17.50 -14.29
CA SER A 107 8.98 16.91 -15.01
C SER A 107 8.74 15.45 -14.62
N CYS A 108 7.46 15.02 -14.63
CA CYS A 108 7.06 13.62 -14.52
C CYS A 108 5.94 13.31 -15.51
N ASP A 109 5.60 12.03 -15.65
CA ASP A 109 4.50 11.59 -16.52
C ASP A 109 3.23 11.27 -15.74
N GLY A 110 3.32 11.13 -14.41
CA GLY A 110 2.18 10.88 -13.53
C GLY A 110 2.57 10.78 -12.08
N TYR A 111 1.55 10.72 -11.23
CA TYR A 111 1.67 10.74 -9.78
C TYR A 111 0.97 9.54 -9.14
N ILE A 112 1.61 8.97 -8.14
CA ILE A 112 0.99 8.11 -7.15
C ILE A 112 1.04 8.86 -5.82
N ILE A 113 -0.07 8.93 -5.10
CA ILE A 113 -0.17 9.70 -3.86
C ILE A 113 -0.83 8.83 -2.79
N THR A 114 -0.24 8.79 -1.61
CA THR A 114 -0.79 8.08 -0.43
C THR A 114 -0.85 8.98 0.78
N GLY A 115 -1.72 8.67 1.76
CA GLY A 115 -1.95 9.48 2.95
C GLY A 115 -2.69 10.78 2.64
N VAL A 116 -3.54 10.78 1.60
CA VAL A 116 -4.30 11.95 1.15
C VAL A 116 -5.39 12.28 2.14
N ARG A 117 -5.44 13.55 2.54
CA ARG A 117 -6.48 14.12 3.39
C ARG A 117 -7.35 15.10 2.60
N LYS A 118 -8.52 15.41 3.12
CA LYS A 118 -9.48 16.31 2.46
C LYS A 118 -8.86 17.63 2.00
N LYS A 119 -7.95 18.22 2.77
CA LYS A 119 -7.24 19.46 2.43
C LYS A 119 -6.29 19.33 1.24
N ASP A 120 -5.88 18.12 0.90
CA ASP A 120 -4.87 17.89 -0.13
C ASP A 120 -5.47 17.89 -1.53
N PHE A 121 -6.79 17.68 -1.67
CA PHE A 121 -7.46 17.69 -2.97
C PHE A 121 -7.36 19.02 -3.68
N ASP A 122 -7.32 20.16 -2.97
CA ASP A 122 -7.18 21.50 -3.57
C ASP A 122 -5.90 21.65 -4.44
N TRP A 123 -4.80 21.00 -4.06
CA TRP A 123 -3.59 21.04 -4.87
C TRP A 123 -3.48 19.85 -5.83
N ILE A 124 -4.04 18.68 -5.48
CA ILE A 124 -4.09 17.51 -6.35
C ILE A 124 -4.89 17.83 -7.61
N ASP A 125 -6.01 18.57 -7.50
CA ASP A 125 -6.84 19.01 -8.63
C ASP A 125 -6.10 19.93 -9.64
N ARG A 126 -5.01 20.57 -9.20
CA ARG A 126 -4.17 21.41 -10.06
C ARG A 126 -3.08 20.64 -10.80
N LEU A 127 -2.93 19.36 -10.52
CA LEU A 127 -1.94 18.54 -11.21
C LEU A 127 -2.37 18.26 -12.65
N GLU A 128 -1.52 18.61 -13.60
CA GLU A 128 -1.81 18.43 -15.04
C GLU A 128 -1.58 16.99 -15.54
N LYS A 129 -0.90 16.19 -14.75
CA LYS A 129 -0.56 14.80 -15.12
C LYS A 129 -1.48 13.80 -14.42
N PRO A 130 -1.65 12.61 -14.99
CA PRO A 130 -2.46 11.55 -14.39
C PRO A 130 -2.08 11.26 -12.92
N VAL A 131 -3.11 11.11 -12.09
CA VAL A 131 -2.99 10.78 -10.66
C VAL A 131 -3.71 9.47 -10.39
N VAL A 132 -3.10 8.60 -9.58
CA VAL A 132 -3.72 7.44 -8.95
C VAL A 132 -3.42 7.51 -7.46
N LEU A 133 -4.43 7.31 -6.62
CA LEU A 133 -4.28 7.30 -5.17
C LEU A 133 -4.00 5.88 -4.68
N PHE A 134 -3.19 5.75 -3.66
CA PHE A 134 -3.09 4.57 -2.84
C PHE A 134 -3.79 4.85 -1.51
N GLY A 135 -4.98 4.30 -1.37
CA GLY A 135 -5.97 4.60 -0.34
C GLY A 135 -7.30 5.03 -0.97
N GLU A 136 -8.40 4.53 -0.41
CA GLU A 136 -9.75 4.89 -0.88
C GLU A 136 -10.04 6.37 -0.66
N ASN A 137 -10.92 6.92 -1.52
CA ASN A 137 -11.34 8.31 -1.45
C ASN A 137 -12.81 8.45 -1.89
N PHE A 138 -13.44 9.57 -1.50
CA PHE A 138 -14.81 9.91 -1.87
C PHE A 138 -14.87 11.02 -2.95
N GLU A 139 -13.71 11.49 -3.42
CA GLU A 139 -13.60 12.61 -4.38
C GLU A 139 -13.56 12.14 -5.85
N GLY A 140 -13.69 10.82 -6.09
CA GLY A 140 -13.81 10.26 -7.44
C GLY A 140 -12.49 10.03 -8.16
N TYR A 141 -11.36 10.09 -7.47
CA TYR A 141 -10.06 9.71 -8.03
C TYR A 141 -9.95 8.20 -8.21
N ASP A 142 -9.20 7.80 -9.23
CA ASP A 142 -8.78 6.40 -9.40
C ASP A 142 -7.90 5.98 -8.23
N TYR A 143 -8.16 4.80 -7.64
CA TYR A 143 -7.42 4.35 -6.48
C TYR A 143 -7.24 2.84 -6.40
N VAL A 144 -6.26 2.44 -5.58
CA VAL A 144 -6.04 1.07 -5.15
C VAL A 144 -6.05 1.05 -3.63
N ASP A 145 -6.82 0.16 -3.02
CA ASP A 145 -6.83 -0.05 -1.57
C ASP A 145 -7.22 -1.48 -1.19
N SER A 146 -7.08 -1.83 0.08
CA SER A 146 -7.73 -2.98 0.69
C SER A 146 -9.23 -2.75 0.84
N ASP A 147 -10.01 -3.81 0.84
CA ASP A 147 -11.40 -3.75 1.29
C ASP A 147 -11.42 -3.68 2.83
N ASN A 148 -11.35 -2.44 3.32
CA ASN A 148 -11.21 -2.11 4.74
C ASN A 148 -12.44 -2.55 5.53
N GLU A 149 -13.64 -2.34 4.97
CA GLU A 149 -14.91 -2.76 5.58
C GLU A 149 -14.97 -4.29 5.72
N TYR A 150 -14.71 -5.01 4.64
CA TYR A 150 -14.66 -6.48 4.65
C TYR A 150 -13.64 -7.03 5.65
N GLY A 151 -12.44 -6.45 5.68
CA GLY A 151 -11.37 -6.91 6.58
C GLY A 151 -11.79 -6.83 8.04
N THR A 152 -12.33 -5.70 8.47
CA THR A 152 -12.75 -5.50 9.86
C THR A 152 -14.01 -6.29 10.19
N ALA A 153 -14.97 -6.39 9.26
CA ALA A 153 -16.13 -7.26 9.44
C ALA A 153 -15.70 -8.71 9.67
N LYS A 154 -14.76 -9.22 8.88
CA LYS A 154 -14.20 -10.56 9.02
C LYS A 154 -13.50 -10.79 10.37
N ALA A 155 -12.72 -9.80 10.85
CA ALA A 155 -12.08 -9.86 12.16
C ALA A 155 -13.13 -9.92 13.29
N THR A 156 -14.17 -9.08 13.20
CA THR A 156 -15.25 -9.02 14.19
C THR A 156 -16.06 -10.31 14.22
N GLN A 157 -16.42 -10.82 13.05
CA GLN A 157 -17.14 -12.08 12.91
C GLN A 157 -16.33 -13.27 13.48
N TYR A 158 -15.03 -13.33 13.17
CA TYR A 158 -14.14 -14.35 13.73
C TYR A 158 -14.09 -14.27 15.27
N ALA A 159 -14.01 -13.07 15.86
CA ALA A 159 -14.01 -12.93 17.31
C ALA A 159 -15.30 -13.50 17.94
N LEU A 160 -16.46 -13.26 17.34
CA LEU A 160 -17.73 -13.83 17.78
C LEU A 160 -17.76 -15.36 17.65
N GLU A 161 -17.22 -15.91 16.57
CA GLU A 161 -17.11 -17.37 16.36
C GLU A 161 -16.18 -18.06 17.37
N ARG A 162 -15.33 -17.32 18.09
CA ARG A 162 -14.41 -17.78 19.13
C ARG A 162 -14.92 -17.57 20.55
N ASP A 163 -16.23 -17.41 20.70
CA ASP A 163 -16.92 -17.27 21.98
C ASP A 163 -16.49 -16.04 22.81
N TYR A 164 -15.90 -15.00 22.17
CA TYR A 164 -15.74 -13.72 22.85
C TYR A 164 -17.11 -13.05 22.99
N GLN A 165 -17.42 -12.64 24.23
CA GLN A 165 -18.74 -12.08 24.57
C GLN A 165 -18.83 -10.59 24.38
N THR A 166 -17.70 -9.91 24.49
CA THR A 166 -17.59 -8.47 24.31
C THR A 166 -16.57 -8.19 23.20
N ILE A 167 -16.98 -7.46 22.18
CA ILE A 167 -16.09 -7.05 21.12
C ILE A 167 -15.94 -5.52 21.18
N ILE A 168 -14.70 -5.04 21.32
CA ILE A 168 -14.40 -3.61 21.38
C ILE A 168 -13.54 -3.26 20.16
N TYR A 169 -13.97 -2.25 19.41
CA TYR A 169 -13.16 -1.71 18.32
C TYR A 169 -12.20 -0.64 18.84
N ILE A 170 -10.92 -0.76 18.48
CA ILE A 170 -9.89 0.24 18.74
C ILE A 170 -9.49 0.87 17.42
N GLY A 171 -10.02 2.06 17.14
CA GLY A 171 -9.81 2.83 15.92
C GLY A 171 -8.70 3.86 16.03
N ILE A 172 -8.24 4.32 14.87
CA ILE A 172 -7.34 5.47 14.74
C ILE A 172 -8.17 6.76 14.82
N GLU A 173 -7.67 7.76 15.54
CA GLU A 173 -8.32 9.08 15.67
C GLU A 173 -8.07 9.93 14.41
N VAL A 174 -8.67 9.53 13.29
CA VAL A 174 -8.61 10.25 12.00
C VAL A 174 -9.96 10.22 11.31
N ASP A 175 -10.25 11.28 10.54
CA ASP A 175 -11.44 11.37 9.69
C ASP A 175 -11.05 11.05 8.24
N GLU A 176 -10.66 9.79 8.02
CA GLU A 176 -10.17 9.32 6.72
C GLU A 176 -11.01 8.14 6.22
N PRO A 177 -11.21 8.00 4.90
CA PRO A 177 -12.09 6.98 4.32
C PRO A 177 -11.79 5.56 4.78
N PHE A 178 -10.51 5.16 4.87
CA PHE A 178 -10.13 3.82 5.29
C PHE A 178 -10.57 3.50 6.73
N GLU A 179 -10.49 4.48 7.65
CA GLU A 179 -10.88 4.29 9.03
C GLU A 179 -12.41 4.23 9.16
N ILE A 180 -13.12 5.09 8.43
CA ILE A 180 -14.59 5.05 8.35
C ILE A 180 -15.05 3.68 7.84
N SER A 181 -14.41 3.15 6.81
CA SER A 181 -14.72 1.82 6.27
C SER A 181 -14.42 0.70 7.27
N ARG A 182 -13.27 0.75 7.99
CA ARG A 182 -12.94 -0.23 9.04
C ARG A 182 -13.95 -0.20 10.17
N GLU A 183 -14.30 0.98 10.68
CA GLU A 183 -15.32 1.15 11.72
C GLU A 183 -16.70 0.64 11.24
N THR A 184 -17.07 0.94 9.99
CA THR A 184 -18.32 0.46 9.39
C THR A 184 -18.37 -1.07 9.36
N GLY A 185 -17.27 -1.73 9.01
CA GLY A 185 -17.17 -3.20 9.04
C GLY A 185 -17.45 -3.78 10.42
N TYR A 186 -16.87 -3.20 11.48
CA TYR A 186 -17.16 -3.60 12.86
C TYR A 186 -18.62 -3.36 13.21
N LEU A 187 -19.15 -2.16 12.98
CA LEU A 187 -20.51 -1.78 13.33
C LEU A 187 -21.57 -2.62 12.61
N SER A 188 -21.31 -3.00 11.36
CA SER A 188 -22.24 -3.82 10.57
C SER A 188 -22.44 -5.19 11.21
N VAL A 189 -21.36 -5.85 11.63
CA VAL A 189 -21.42 -7.17 12.30
C VAL A 189 -22.07 -7.09 13.67
N MET A 190 -21.69 -6.08 14.49
CA MET A 190 -22.29 -5.91 15.83
C MET A 190 -23.80 -5.67 15.75
N LYS A 191 -24.23 -4.91 14.75
CA LYS A 191 -25.66 -4.67 14.48
C LYS A 191 -26.39 -5.93 14.03
N GLU A 192 -25.78 -6.74 13.18
CA GLU A 192 -26.38 -7.99 12.68
C GLU A 192 -26.68 -8.98 13.81
N VAL A 193 -25.81 -9.04 14.83
CA VAL A 193 -25.96 -9.93 15.99
C VAL A 193 -26.68 -9.28 17.18
N ASP A 194 -27.16 -8.04 17.03
CA ASP A 194 -27.85 -7.25 18.07
C ASP A 194 -27.04 -7.11 19.38
N LEU A 195 -25.71 -6.94 19.26
CA LEU A 195 -24.80 -6.71 20.37
C LEU A 195 -24.42 -5.23 20.49
N PRO A 196 -24.20 -4.70 21.71
CA PRO A 196 -23.78 -3.33 21.91
C PRO A 196 -22.36 -3.12 21.33
N SER A 197 -22.19 -2.05 20.57
CA SER A 197 -20.89 -1.63 20.05
C SER A 197 -20.16 -0.71 21.02
N LYS A 198 -18.86 -0.94 21.21
CA LYS A 198 -17.97 -0.03 21.96
C LYS A 198 -16.77 0.32 21.09
N ILE A 199 -16.54 1.62 20.91
CA ILE A 199 -15.46 2.14 20.07
C ILE A 199 -14.56 3.03 20.92
N LEU A 200 -13.27 2.76 20.86
CA LEU A 200 -12.22 3.58 21.45
C LEU A 200 -11.36 4.13 20.32
N ARG A 201 -10.93 5.38 20.38
CA ARG A 201 -10.08 5.99 19.35
C ARG A 201 -8.83 6.58 19.94
N PHE A 202 -7.70 6.34 19.26
CA PHE A 202 -6.38 6.80 19.69
C PHE A 202 -5.57 7.28 18.48
N PRO A 203 -4.59 8.19 18.71
CA PRO A 203 -3.51 8.36 17.75
C PRO A 203 -2.88 7.00 17.42
N ASN A 204 -2.41 6.80 16.19
CA ASN A 204 -1.84 5.51 15.77
C ASN A 204 -0.50 5.20 16.45
N HIS A 205 -0.51 5.11 17.79
CA HIS A 205 0.65 4.84 18.63
C HIS A 205 0.32 3.77 19.70
N SER A 206 1.17 2.73 19.77
CA SER A 206 0.96 1.63 20.73
C SER A 206 0.97 2.08 22.19
N THR A 207 1.78 3.09 22.52
CA THR A 207 1.93 3.62 23.89
C THR A 207 0.65 4.22 24.46
N GLU A 208 -0.16 4.86 23.62
CA GLU A 208 -1.43 5.46 24.05
C GLU A 208 -2.46 4.38 24.43
N VAL A 209 -2.55 3.34 23.61
CA VAL A 209 -3.44 2.21 23.89
C VAL A 209 -2.97 1.43 25.12
N GLU A 210 -1.65 1.13 25.23
CA GLU A 210 -1.06 0.44 26.37
C GLU A 210 -1.36 1.17 27.68
N ARG A 211 -1.16 2.50 27.72
CA ARG A 211 -1.47 3.34 28.88
C ARG A 211 -2.96 3.26 29.23
N TYR A 212 -3.84 3.47 28.27
CA TYR A 212 -5.28 3.44 28.47
C TYR A 212 -5.76 2.08 29.03
N MET A 213 -5.28 0.98 28.45
CA MET A 213 -5.63 -0.37 28.92
C MET A 213 -5.21 -0.59 30.37
N THR A 214 -4.02 -0.13 30.75
CA THR A 214 -3.51 -0.27 32.12
C THR A 214 -4.29 0.61 33.12
N GLU A 215 -4.60 1.84 32.76
CA GLU A 215 -5.32 2.79 33.64
C GLU A 215 -6.80 2.42 33.83
N ASN A 216 -7.42 1.80 32.80
CA ASN A 216 -8.85 1.48 32.81
C ASN A 216 -9.09 -0.07 32.88
N TRP A 217 -8.15 -0.81 33.40
CA TRP A 217 -8.20 -2.28 33.42
C TRP A 217 -9.48 -2.85 34.00
N ALA A 218 -10.01 -2.26 35.07
CA ALA A 218 -11.24 -2.66 35.73
C ALA A 218 -12.51 -2.60 34.85
N ASP A 219 -12.44 -1.88 33.72
CA ASP A 219 -13.56 -1.73 32.79
C ASP A 219 -13.68 -2.89 31.80
N PHE A 220 -12.71 -3.80 31.80
CA PHE A 220 -12.66 -4.94 30.88
C PHE A 220 -12.97 -6.24 31.62
N THR A 221 -13.77 -7.07 30.99
CA THR A 221 -14.17 -8.38 31.54
C THR A 221 -13.55 -9.50 30.70
N ASP A 222 -13.43 -10.68 31.31
CA ASP A 222 -13.02 -11.89 30.60
C ASP A 222 -13.88 -12.11 29.34
N LYS A 223 -13.31 -12.80 28.36
CA LYS A 223 -13.93 -13.01 27.05
C LYS A 223 -14.20 -11.72 26.25
N THR A 224 -13.36 -10.69 26.46
CA THR A 224 -13.32 -9.51 25.62
C THR A 224 -12.30 -9.69 24.50
N CYS A 225 -12.69 -9.37 23.25
CA CYS A 225 -11.80 -9.28 22.10
C CYS A 225 -11.69 -7.83 21.61
N PHE A 226 -10.47 -7.38 21.40
CA PHE A 226 -10.16 -6.07 20.82
C PHE A 226 -9.86 -6.23 19.35
N VAL A 227 -10.71 -5.66 18.50
CA VAL A 227 -10.51 -5.55 17.05
C VAL A 227 -9.89 -4.19 16.77
N CYS A 228 -8.65 -4.17 16.35
CA CYS A 228 -7.86 -2.95 16.22
C CYS A 228 -7.72 -2.55 14.75
N SER A 229 -7.80 -1.26 14.50
CA SER A 229 -7.65 -0.66 13.17
C SER A 229 -6.22 -0.78 12.60
N SER A 230 -5.21 -1.05 13.43
CA SER A 230 -3.85 -1.31 12.97
C SER A 230 -3.13 -2.31 13.88
N ASP A 231 -2.09 -2.96 13.38
CA ASP A 231 -1.21 -3.82 14.18
C ASP A 231 -0.49 -3.02 15.27
N ARG A 232 -0.29 -1.72 15.08
CA ARG A 232 0.33 -0.85 16.06
C ARG A 232 -0.57 -0.61 17.27
N LEU A 233 -1.85 -0.33 17.06
CA LEU A 233 -2.84 -0.24 18.14
C LEU A 233 -3.02 -1.58 18.85
N ALA A 234 -3.06 -2.67 18.07
CA ALA A 234 -3.15 -4.03 18.60
C ALA A 234 -1.95 -4.39 19.49
N LEU A 235 -0.73 -4.02 19.12
CA LEU A 235 0.46 -4.20 19.96
C LEU A 235 0.33 -3.45 21.30
N GLY A 236 -0.26 -2.25 21.29
CA GLY A 236 -0.57 -1.50 22.51
C GLY A 236 -1.56 -2.25 23.40
N ALA A 237 -2.63 -2.79 22.82
CA ALA A 237 -3.61 -3.60 23.55
C ALA A 237 -2.98 -4.86 24.16
N VAL A 238 -2.17 -5.60 23.39
CA VAL A 238 -1.44 -6.79 23.88
C VAL A 238 -0.57 -6.45 25.09
N ARG A 239 0.23 -5.38 24.99
CA ARG A 239 1.10 -4.94 26.09
C ARG A 239 0.30 -4.50 27.31
N GLY A 240 -0.76 -3.74 27.11
CA GLY A 240 -1.61 -3.27 28.19
C GLY A 240 -2.28 -4.42 28.96
N ILE A 241 -2.80 -5.44 28.24
CA ILE A 241 -3.39 -6.65 28.83
C ILE A 241 -2.35 -7.41 29.68
N ILE A 242 -1.16 -7.67 29.11
CA ILE A 242 -0.10 -8.41 29.82
C ILE A 242 0.39 -7.64 31.04
N ASN A 243 0.62 -6.33 30.93
CA ASN A 243 1.08 -5.49 32.03
C ASN A 243 0.08 -5.40 33.18
N ALA A 244 -1.22 -5.50 32.85
CA ALA A 244 -2.30 -5.54 33.85
C ALA A 244 -2.53 -6.95 34.44
N GLY A 245 -1.82 -7.97 33.99
CA GLY A 245 -1.91 -9.34 34.50
C GLY A 245 -2.96 -10.22 33.79
N GLY A 246 -3.53 -9.75 32.67
CA GLY A 246 -4.45 -10.55 31.86
C GLY A 246 -3.74 -11.56 30.95
N HIS A 247 -4.46 -12.57 30.50
CA HIS A 247 -3.92 -13.67 29.68
C HIS A 247 -4.51 -13.70 28.28
N LEU A 248 -3.62 -13.84 27.30
CA LEU A 248 -3.92 -14.02 25.88
C LEU A 248 -3.52 -15.45 25.46
N PRO A 249 -4.37 -16.15 24.76
CA PRO A 249 -5.73 -15.82 24.30
C PRO A 249 -6.86 -16.25 25.27
N GLU A 250 -6.54 -16.79 26.46
CA GLU A 250 -7.46 -17.51 27.35
C GLU A 250 -8.60 -16.60 27.87
N GLU A 251 -8.26 -15.38 28.30
CA GLU A 251 -9.18 -14.40 28.88
C GLU A 251 -9.55 -13.31 27.86
N PHE A 252 -8.57 -12.85 27.11
CA PHE A 252 -8.72 -11.75 26.16
C PHE A 252 -8.25 -12.15 24.75
N GLY A 253 -8.84 -11.53 23.74
CA GLY A 253 -8.39 -11.64 22.36
C GLY A 253 -7.93 -10.28 21.79
N VAL A 254 -6.96 -10.30 20.88
CA VAL A 254 -6.55 -9.11 20.13
C VAL A 254 -6.36 -9.47 18.66
N ILE A 255 -6.99 -8.68 17.78
CA ILE A 255 -6.87 -8.80 16.33
C ILE A 255 -6.40 -7.46 15.77
N GLY A 256 -5.32 -7.46 15.01
CA GLY A 256 -4.77 -6.29 14.33
C GLY A 256 -5.24 -6.15 12.90
N PHE A 257 -4.67 -5.16 12.23
CA PHE A 257 -4.84 -4.89 10.80
C PHE A 257 -3.49 -4.42 10.24
N ASP A 258 -3.11 -4.84 9.05
CA ASP A 258 -1.97 -4.60 8.19
C ASP A 258 -1.17 -5.87 7.88
N GLY A 259 -0.72 -6.63 8.88
CA GLY A 259 -0.04 -7.92 8.72
C GLY A 259 1.30 -7.84 7.98
N VAL A 260 2.05 -6.75 8.18
CA VAL A 260 3.28 -6.51 7.42
C VAL A 260 4.56 -6.80 8.19
N PHE A 261 4.55 -6.72 9.53
CA PHE A 261 5.75 -6.92 10.33
C PHE A 261 5.46 -7.15 11.83
N LEU A 262 4.75 -6.23 12.49
CA LEU A 262 4.51 -6.25 13.94
C LEU A 262 3.80 -7.54 14.37
N ASP A 263 2.96 -8.06 13.52
CA ASP A 263 2.23 -9.32 13.69
C ASP A 263 3.13 -10.54 13.92
N GLN A 264 4.35 -10.51 13.41
CA GLN A 264 5.31 -11.62 13.47
C GLN A 264 6.32 -11.48 14.61
N ILE A 265 6.63 -10.25 15.02
CA ILE A 265 7.65 -9.98 16.05
C ILE A 265 7.06 -9.71 17.43
N SER A 266 5.74 -9.47 17.54
CA SER A 266 5.07 -9.36 18.84
C SER A 266 5.15 -10.68 19.61
N SER A 267 5.06 -10.60 20.94
CA SER A 267 4.98 -11.76 21.81
C SER A 267 3.84 -11.53 22.81
N PRO A 268 2.76 -12.32 22.72
CA PRO A 268 2.43 -13.35 21.73
C PRO A 268 2.32 -12.79 20.29
N LYS A 269 2.47 -13.66 19.28
CA LYS A 269 2.32 -13.28 17.86
C LYS A 269 0.88 -12.88 17.57
N LEU A 270 0.73 -11.78 16.84
CA LEU A 270 -0.55 -11.11 16.66
C LEU A 270 -1.39 -11.75 15.54
N THR A 271 -2.61 -12.15 15.85
CA THR A 271 -3.67 -12.40 14.87
C THR A 271 -4.01 -11.09 14.18
N THR A 272 -4.07 -11.08 12.84
CA THR A 272 -4.26 -9.83 12.11
C THR A 272 -4.97 -10.02 10.77
N ILE A 273 -5.55 -8.96 10.28
CA ILE A 273 -6.03 -8.81 8.89
C ILE A 273 -4.84 -8.36 8.03
N LYS A 274 -4.36 -9.28 7.20
CA LYS A 274 -3.17 -9.08 6.37
C LYS A 274 -3.50 -8.47 5.02
N GLN A 275 -2.80 -7.40 4.66
CA GLN A 275 -2.86 -6.74 3.37
C GLN A 275 -1.70 -7.20 2.45
N ASP A 276 -1.97 -7.39 1.16
CA ASP A 276 -0.92 -7.65 0.16
C ASP A 276 -0.42 -6.34 -0.47
N ILE A 277 0.30 -5.54 0.34
CA ILE A 277 0.76 -4.20 -0.03
C ILE A 277 1.65 -4.21 -1.27
N ILE A 278 2.50 -5.24 -1.44
CA ILE A 278 3.36 -5.35 -2.64
C ILE A 278 2.49 -5.49 -3.89
N ARG A 279 1.51 -6.38 -3.86
CA ARG A 279 0.61 -6.59 -4.99
C ARG A 279 -0.26 -5.37 -5.28
N MET A 280 -0.75 -4.71 -4.24
CA MET A 280 -1.50 -3.46 -4.35
C MET A 280 -0.63 -2.37 -5.01
N GLY A 281 0.64 -2.24 -4.60
CA GLY A 281 1.60 -1.33 -5.22
C GLY A 281 1.86 -1.65 -6.70
N GLU A 282 1.99 -2.94 -7.07
CA GLU A 282 2.10 -3.35 -8.48
C GLU A 282 0.89 -2.90 -9.30
N VAL A 283 -0.31 -3.10 -8.77
CA VAL A 283 -1.56 -2.73 -9.46
C VAL A 283 -1.74 -1.21 -9.54
N CYS A 284 -1.33 -0.48 -8.50
CA CYS A 284 -1.32 0.98 -8.52
C CYS A 284 -0.42 1.52 -9.64
N GLY A 285 0.80 0.98 -9.76
CA GLY A 285 1.72 1.30 -10.84
C GLY A 285 1.17 0.92 -12.23
N GLU A 286 0.48 -0.22 -12.34
CA GLU A 286 -0.17 -0.65 -13.58
C GLU A 286 -1.30 0.29 -14.00
N MET A 287 -2.16 0.66 -13.05
CA MET A 287 -3.27 1.58 -13.27
C MET A 287 -2.78 2.95 -13.73
N LEU A 288 -1.71 3.48 -13.11
CA LEU A 288 -1.14 4.74 -13.54
C LEU A 288 -0.52 4.68 -14.94
N LEU A 289 0.24 3.63 -15.27
CA LEU A 289 0.80 3.45 -16.61
C LEU A 289 -0.30 3.42 -17.68
N LYS A 290 -1.37 2.68 -17.42
CA LYS A 290 -2.52 2.63 -18.33
C LYS A 290 -3.20 4.00 -18.48
N LYS A 291 -3.39 4.71 -17.37
CA LYS A 291 -3.95 6.08 -17.38
C LYS A 291 -3.08 7.05 -18.19
N ILE A 292 -1.74 6.92 -18.12
CA ILE A 292 -0.79 7.70 -18.93
C ILE A 292 -0.94 7.38 -20.43
N GLU A 293 -1.06 6.10 -20.79
CA GLU A 293 -1.25 5.65 -22.18
C GLU A 293 -2.57 6.15 -22.75
N GLU A 294 -3.63 6.09 -21.96
CA GLU A 294 -4.99 6.52 -22.32
C GLU A 294 -5.24 8.02 -22.09
N LYS A 295 -4.17 8.82 -21.95
CA LYS A 295 -4.21 10.29 -21.86
C LYS A 295 -5.11 10.81 -20.73
N GLY A 296 -5.06 10.17 -19.59
CA GLY A 296 -5.79 10.57 -18.39
C GLY A 296 -7.17 9.95 -18.20
N ALA A 297 -7.59 9.04 -19.09
CA ALA A 297 -8.88 8.35 -18.94
C ALA A 297 -8.96 7.63 -17.57
N SER A 298 -10.11 7.75 -16.90
CA SER A 298 -10.32 7.12 -15.61
C SER A 298 -10.21 5.60 -15.72
N GLN A 299 -9.56 5.00 -14.71
CA GLN A 299 -9.37 3.56 -14.58
C GLN A 299 -10.27 2.96 -13.47
N GLY A 300 -11.00 3.81 -12.74
CA GLY A 300 -11.82 3.42 -11.61
C GLY A 300 -10.99 3.02 -10.39
N TYR A 301 -11.47 2.04 -9.65
CA TYR A 301 -10.78 1.59 -8.43
C TYR A 301 -10.51 0.08 -8.45
N ARG A 302 -9.55 -0.35 -7.60
CA ARG A 302 -9.28 -1.76 -7.31
C ARG A 302 -9.21 -1.94 -5.80
N ARG A 303 -10.11 -2.77 -5.25
CA ARG A 303 -10.09 -3.20 -3.86
C ARG A 303 -9.60 -4.64 -3.75
N PHE A 304 -8.74 -4.89 -2.78
CA PHE A 304 -8.17 -6.19 -2.49
C PHE A 304 -8.78 -6.74 -1.21
N PHE A 305 -9.33 -7.93 -1.26
CA PHE A 305 -9.81 -8.61 -0.05
C PHE A 305 -8.61 -9.04 0.80
N PRO A 306 -8.46 -8.48 2.02
CA PRO A 306 -7.39 -8.88 2.91
C PRO A 306 -7.69 -10.23 3.55
N GLU A 307 -6.65 -10.89 4.08
CA GLU A 307 -6.73 -12.22 4.68
C GLU A 307 -6.66 -12.15 6.20
N LEU A 308 -7.52 -12.89 6.91
CA LEU A 308 -7.34 -13.12 8.35
C LEU A 308 -6.24 -14.16 8.56
N VAL A 309 -5.19 -13.76 9.26
CA VAL A 309 -4.07 -14.64 9.65
C VAL A 309 -4.13 -14.87 11.16
N ILE A 310 -4.52 -16.08 11.55
CA ILE A 310 -4.69 -16.46 12.95
C ILE A 310 -3.34 -16.82 13.55
N ARG A 311 -3.06 -16.31 14.75
CA ARG A 311 -1.86 -16.57 15.54
C ARG A 311 -2.19 -16.70 17.03
N GLU A 312 -1.28 -16.26 17.92
CA GLU A 312 -1.28 -16.55 19.35
C GLU A 312 -2.16 -15.62 20.20
N THR A 313 -2.63 -14.48 19.65
CA THR A 313 -3.45 -13.51 20.40
C THR A 313 -4.95 -13.79 20.34
N THR A 314 -5.38 -14.87 19.70
CA THR A 314 -6.77 -15.36 19.67
C THR A 314 -6.79 -16.89 19.69
N ASN A 315 -7.92 -17.47 20.15
CA ASN A 315 -8.14 -18.92 20.16
C ASN A 315 -8.41 -19.51 18.77
#